data_6d59cecf00130520b7ab3e03a0daf6d2
#
_entry.id   6d59cecf00130520b7ab3e03a0daf6d2
#
_cell.length_a   1.000
_cell.length_b   1.000
_cell.length_c   1.000
_cell.angle_alpha   90.00
_cell.angle_beta   90.00
_cell.angle_gamma   90.00
#
_symmetry.space_group_name_H-M   'P 1'
#
loop_
_entity.id
_entity.type
_entity.pdbx_description
1 polymer ?
#
loop_
_entity_poly.entity_id
_entity_poly.type
_entity_poly.pdbx_seq_one_letter_code
_entity_poly.pdbx_strand_id
1 'polypeptide(L)'
;MTSAQVLFYTFSFFLVASSLIMIFAKNAAKAVLFLVLAFFSVAGLWILLEAEFLAITLILVYVGAVMVLFLFVIKMLNIDKSTLRARFAGYLPLGLIVAAIIIAEMTMVLGHEQFGLNIYPAPENASADYSNITVLALQLYTDYVYPFELAAVLLLIAIIAAIALVHRPEQNRKKQDISEQVSVSAKDRVRIVSIAKENKEVKK
;
A
#
# COMPACT_ATOMS: atom_id res chain seq x y z
N MET A 1 -20.18 -7.24 -30.65
CA MET A 1 -19.32 -7.21 -29.51
C MET A 1 -20.02 -7.85 -28.33
N THR A 2 -19.43 -8.83 -27.71
CA THR A 2 -19.99 -9.43 -26.48
C THR A 2 -19.86 -8.45 -25.31
N SER A 3 -20.69 -8.58 -24.28
CA SER A 3 -20.62 -7.72 -23.06
C SER A 3 -19.22 -7.75 -22.41
N ALA A 4 -18.59 -8.92 -22.40
CA ALA A 4 -17.21 -9.08 -21.90
C ALA A 4 -16.19 -8.25 -22.70
N GLN A 5 -16.30 -8.22 -24.03
CA GLN A 5 -15.41 -7.39 -24.87
C GLN A 5 -15.60 -5.90 -24.60
N VAL A 6 -16.82 -5.42 -24.39
CA VAL A 6 -17.07 -4.02 -24.05
C VAL A 6 -16.43 -3.66 -22.72
N LEU A 7 -16.59 -4.51 -21.71
CA LEU A 7 -15.94 -4.31 -20.39
C LEU A 7 -14.42 -4.34 -20.50
N PHE A 8 -13.87 -5.30 -21.27
CA PHE A 8 -12.43 -5.39 -21.50
C PHE A 8 -11.85 -4.09 -22.09
N TYR A 9 -12.43 -3.57 -23.17
CA TYR A 9 -11.96 -2.34 -23.78
C TYR A 9 -12.15 -1.12 -22.87
N THR A 10 -13.22 -1.09 -22.09
CA THR A 10 -13.47 -0.03 -21.12
C THR A 10 -12.41 0.00 -20.03
N PHE A 11 -12.14 -1.14 -19.36
CA PHE A 11 -11.11 -1.21 -18.34
C PHE A 11 -9.70 -0.98 -18.90
N SER A 12 -9.40 -1.51 -20.10
CA SER A 12 -8.12 -1.27 -20.79
C SER A 12 -7.92 0.21 -21.11
N PHE A 13 -8.95 0.90 -21.56
CA PHE A 13 -8.90 2.34 -21.82
C PHE A 13 -8.60 3.12 -20.53
N PHE A 14 -9.33 2.85 -19.44
CA PHE A 14 -9.06 3.52 -18.16
C PHE A 14 -7.68 3.19 -17.61
N LEU A 15 -7.19 1.96 -17.77
CA LEU A 15 -5.87 1.55 -17.37
C LEU A 15 -4.78 2.37 -18.10
N VAL A 16 -4.84 2.42 -19.42
CA VAL A 16 -3.84 3.14 -20.22
C VAL A 16 -3.91 4.64 -19.96
N ALA A 17 -5.12 5.22 -19.97
CA ALA A 17 -5.33 6.64 -19.74
C ALA A 17 -4.84 7.07 -18.34
N SER A 18 -5.22 6.33 -17.30
CA SER A 18 -4.80 6.65 -15.93
C SER A 18 -3.28 6.48 -15.73
N SER A 19 -2.67 5.46 -16.33
CA SER A 19 -1.22 5.24 -16.28
C SER A 19 -0.45 6.38 -16.96
N LEU A 20 -0.91 6.84 -18.12
CA LEU A 20 -0.31 7.99 -18.80
C LEU A 20 -0.45 9.26 -17.97
N ILE A 21 -1.64 9.55 -17.47
CA ILE A 21 -1.87 10.74 -16.63
C ILE A 21 -1.02 10.68 -15.36
N MET A 22 -0.87 9.50 -14.74
CA MET A 22 -0.02 9.29 -13.57
C MET A 22 1.43 9.68 -13.86
N ILE A 23 1.99 9.23 -14.98
CA ILE A 23 3.39 9.51 -15.37
C ILE A 23 3.62 10.99 -15.60
N PHE A 24 2.68 11.68 -16.24
CA PHE A 24 2.81 13.11 -16.55
C PHE A 24 2.28 14.04 -15.45
N ALA A 25 1.74 13.49 -14.37
CA ALA A 25 1.17 14.29 -13.28
C ALA A 25 2.25 15.09 -12.54
N LYS A 26 2.08 16.41 -12.51
CA LYS A 26 2.98 17.33 -11.77
C LYS A 26 2.79 17.30 -10.25
N ASN A 27 1.68 16.77 -9.80
CA ASN A 27 1.31 16.70 -8.38
C ASN A 27 1.33 15.24 -7.93
N ALA A 28 2.19 14.91 -6.96
CA ALA A 28 2.34 13.56 -6.45
C ALA A 28 1.01 12.95 -5.95
N ALA A 29 0.17 13.72 -5.27
CA ALA A 29 -1.14 13.23 -4.82
C ALA A 29 -2.08 12.92 -6.00
N LYS A 30 -2.05 13.71 -7.08
CA LYS A 30 -2.80 13.39 -8.30
C LYS A 30 -2.27 12.13 -8.97
N ALA A 31 -0.93 11.97 -9.04
CA ALA A 31 -0.32 10.76 -9.59
C ALA A 31 -0.80 9.50 -8.87
N VAL A 32 -0.82 9.53 -7.54
CA VAL A 32 -1.30 8.40 -6.73
C VAL A 32 -2.78 8.11 -6.94
N LEU A 33 -3.63 9.13 -7.08
CA LEU A 33 -5.06 8.91 -7.38
C LEU A 33 -5.27 8.22 -8.74
N PHE A 34 -4.49 8.60 -9.76
CA PHE A 34 -4.53 7.92 -11.05
C PHE A 34 -3.94 6.51 -11.00
N LEU A 35 -2.93 6.27 -10.13
CA LEU A 35 -2.43 4.92 -9.88
C LEU A 35 -3.50 4.02 -9.23
N VAL A 36 -4.28 4.55 -8.29
CA VAL A 36 -5.44 3.85 -7.71
C VAL A 36 -6.45 3.47 -8.79
N LEU A 37 -6.77 4.39 -9.70
CA LEU A 37 -7.67 4.11 -10.81
C LEU A 37 -7.10 3.05 -11.78
N ALA A 38 -5.79 3.09 -12.04
CA ALA A 38 -5.10 2.08 -12.84
C ALA A 38 -5.21 0.69 -12.20
N PHE A 39 -4.94 0.55 -10.91
CA PHE A 39 -5.06 -0.72 -10.20
C PHE A 39 -6.50 -1.24 -10.15
N PHE A 40 -7.47 -0.35 -9.95
CA PHE A 40 -8.88 -0.73 -10.02
C PHE A 40 -9.26 -1.28 -11.41
N SER A 41 -8.74 -0.65 -12.46
CA SER A 41 -8.95 -1.11 -13.84
C SER A 41 -8.29 -2.46 -14.11
N VAL A 42 -7.07 -2.70 -13.59
CA VAL A 42 -6.40 -4.01 -13.66
C VAL A 42 -7.20 -5.08 -12.94
N ALA A 43 -7.73 -4.77 -11.76
CA ALA A 43 -8.58 -5.71 -11.03
C ALA A 43 -9.82 -6.11 -11.84
N GLY A 44 -10.45 -5.14 -12.53
CA GLY A 44 -11.56 -5.43 -13.45
C GLY A 44 -11.15 -6.36 -14.60
N LEU A 45 -9.96 -6.16 -15.19
CA LEU A 45 -9.43 -7.06 -16.22
C LEU A 45 -9.13 -8.47 -15.66
N TRP A 46 -8.64 -8.58 -14.44
CA TRP A 46 -8.38 -9.87 -13.81
C TRP A 46 -9.66 -10.64 -13.48
N ILE A 47 -10.74 -9.95 -13.11
CA ILE A 47 -12.06 -10.59 -12.97
C ILE A 47 -12.53 -11.17 -14.31
N LEU A 48 -12.32 -10.44 -15.41
CA LEU A 48 -12.65 -10.95 -16.75
C LEU A 48 -11.81 -12.17 -17.18
N LEU A 49 -10.66 -12.37 -16.55
CA LEU A 49 -9.77 -13.54 -16.73
C LEU A 49 -10.04 -14.65 -15.71
N GLU A 50 -11.14 -14.59 -14.96
CA GLU A 50 -11.52 -15.54 -13.91
C GLU A 50 -10.47 -15.64 -12.78
N ALA A 51 -9.58 -14.65 -12.64
CA ALA A 51 -8.59 -14.54 -11.57
C ALA A 51 -9.14 -13.74 -10.38
N GLU A 52 -10.25 -14.20 -9.80
CA GLU A 52 -11.01 -13.48 -8.77
C GLU A 52 -10.18 -13.19 -7.51
N PHE A 53 -9.45 -14.20 -7.02
CA PHE A 53 -8.61 -14.03 -5.82
C PHE A 53 -7.57 -12.92 -6.02
N LEU A 54 -6.93 -12.90 -7.17
CA LEU A 54 -5.90 -11.91 -7.49
C LEU A 54 -6.49 -10.51 -7.58
N ALA A 55 -7.67 -10.37 -8.21
CA ALA A 55 -8.38 -9.09 -8.34
C ALA A 55 -8.80 -8.53 -6.98
N ILE A 56 -9.39 -9.36 -6.12
CA ILE A 56 -9.82 -8.95 -4.77
C ILE A 56 -8.60 -8.57 -3.93
N THR A 57 -7.54 -9.36 -3.98
CA THR A 57 -6.30 -9.07 -3.24
C THR A 57 -5.67 -7.75 -3.68
N LEU A 58 -5.66 -7.45 -4.98
CA LEU A 58 -5.18 -6.17 -5.51
C LEU A 58 -5.98 -4.99 -4.93
N ILE A 59 -7.31 -5.11 -4.90
CA ILE A 59 -8.17 -4.05 -4.37
C ILE A 59 -7.97 -3.89 -2.85
N LEU A 60 -8.01 -4.98 -2.09
CA LEU A 60 -7.93 -4.90 -0.63
C LEU A 60 -6.57 -4.46 -0.14
N VAL A 61 -5.50 -5.06 -0.66
CA VAL A 61 -4.13 -4.82 -0.16
C VAL A 61 -3.51 -3.62 -0.85
N TYR A 62 -3.44 -3.60 -2.19
CA TYR A 62 -2.75 -2.52 -2.90
C TYR A 62 -3.54 -1.23 -2.90
N VAL A 63 -4.81 -1.26 -3.28
CA VAL A 63 -5.64 -0.06 -3.30
C VAL A 63 -6.06 0.34 -1.89
N GLY A 64 -6.57 -0.60 -1.10
CA GLY A 64 -7.12 -0.31 0.22
C GLY A 64 -6.07 0.03 1.27
N ALA A 65 -5.03 -0.78 1.44
CA ALA A 65 -4.04 -0.58 2.50
C ALA A 65 -2.85 0.27 2.02
N VAL A 66 -2.15 -0.18 0.97
CA VAL A 66 -0.86 0.40 0.57
C VAL A 66 -1.04 1.79 -0.03
N MET A 67 -1.98 1.96 -0.98
CA MET A 67 -2.15 3.25 -1.66
C MET A 67 -2.77 4.32 -0.76
N VAL A 68 -3.68 3.95 0.14
CA VAL A 68 -4.24 4.88 1.12
C VAL A 68 -3.15 5.39 2.06
N LEU A 69 -2.32 4.47 2.58
CA LEU A 69 -1.17 4.85 3.42
C LEU A 69 -0.19 5.75 2.64
N PHE A 70 0.14 5.38 1.41
CA PHE A 70 1.06 6.13 0.55
C PHE A 70 0.52 7.53 0.24
N LEU A 71 -0.77 7.66 -0.04
CA LEU A 71 -1.44 8.94 -0.25
C LEU A 71 -1.38 9.81 1.00
N PHE A 72 -1.59 9.21 2.18
CA PHE A 72 -1.47 9.92 3.46
C PHE A 72 -0.04 10.44 3.68
N VAL A 73 0.97 9.59 3.44
CA VAL A 73 2.39 9.99 3.57
C VAL A 73 2.73 11.13 2.61
N ILE A 74 2.33 11.05 1.34
CA ILE A 74 2.58 12.12 0.35
C ILE A 74 1.89 13.43 0.74
N LYS A 75 0.71 13.36 1.35
CA LYS A 75 0.01 14.54 1.83
C LYS A 75 0.70 15.20 3.03
N MET A 76 1.33 14.38 3.89
CA MET A 76 2.09 14.90 5.03
C MET A 76 3.47 15.43 4.66
N LEU A 77 4.11 14.82 3.66
CA LEU A 77 5.40 15.27 3.15
C LEU A 77 5.20 16.47 2.22
N ASN A 78 5.76 17.61 2.62
CA ASN A 78 5.79 18.79 1.74
C ASN A 78 6.91 18.61 0.70
N ILE A 79 6.63 17.84 -0.37
CA ILE A 79 7.61 17.55 -1.42
C ILE A 79 7.83 18.80 -2.26
N ASP A 80 9.04 19.30 -2.23
CA ASP A 80 9.45 20.49 -2.98
C ASP A 80 9.45 20.21 -4.50
N LYS A 81 8.61 20.93 -5.23
CA LYS A 81 8.30 20.67 -6.65
C LYS A 81 9.39 21.17 -7.61
N SER A 82 10.36 21.93 -7.12
CA SER A 82 11.28 22.68 -7.97
C SER A 82 12.40 21.84 -8.60
N THR A 83 12.87 20.80 -7.92
CA THR A 83 14.04 20.00 -8.33
C THR A 83 13.73 18.85 -9.30
N LEU A 84 12.50 18.38 -9.33
CA LEU A 84 12.11 17.23 -10.16
C LEU A 84 11.92 17.58 -11.64
N ARG A 85 11.56 18.83 -11.94
CA ARG A 85 11.18 19.26 -13.29
C ARG A 85 12.34 19.38 -14.27
N ALA A 86 13.52 19.78 -13.80
CA ALA A 86 14.68 20.02 -14.66
C ALA A 86 15.34 18.71 -15.15
N ARG A 87 15.24 17.62 -14.37
CA ARG A 87 15.82 16.32 -14.73
C ARG A 87 14.96 15.50 -15.66
N PHE A 88 13.63 15.60 -15.57
CA PHE A 88 12.70 14.78 -16.33
C PHE A 88 12.80 15.02 -17.84
N ALA A 89 12.93 16.28 -18.28
CA ALA A 89 13.03 16.63 -19.68
C ALA A 89 14.30 16.09 -20.37
N GLY A 90 15.40 15.93 -19.62
CA GLY A 90 16.66 15.43 -20.15
C GLY A 90 16.66 13.93 -20.47
N TYR A 91 15.88 13.14 -19.73
CA TYR A 91 15.82 11.68 -19.91
C TYR A 91 14.63 11.20 -20.77
N LEU A 92 13.74 12.10 -21.16
CA LEU A 92 12.55 11.77 -21.95
C LEU A 92 12.90 11.07 -23.29
N PRO A 93 13.87 11.52 -24.10
CA PRO A 93 14.19 10.86 -25.36
C PRO A 93 14.75 9.45 -25.15
N LEU A 94 15.59 9.27 -24.14
CA LEU A 94 16.11 7.94 -23.80
C LEU A 94 14.98 7.00 -23.33
N GLY A 95 14.07 7.48 -22.48
CA GLY A 95 12.91 6.74 -22.03
C GLY A 95 11.98 6.33 -23.18
N LEU A 96 11.76 7.20 -24.16
CA LEU A 96 10.98 6.89 -25.35
C LEU A 96 11.63 5.80 -26.22
N ILE A 97 12.95 5.85 -26.40
CA ILE A 97 13.68 4.82 -27.16
C ILE A 97 13.56 3.46 -26.46
N VAL A 98 13.79 3.40 -25.15
CA VAL A 98 13.66 2.16 -24.37
C VAL A 98 12.22 1.64 -24.42
N ALA A 99 11.21 2.49 -24.26
CA ALA A 99 9.82 2.09 -24.37
C ALA A 99 9.48 1.55 -25.77
N ALA A 100 9.97 2.19 -26.83
CA ALA A 100 9.76 1.73 -28.20
C ALA A 100 10.40 0.35 -28.45
N ILE A 101 11.60 0.11 -27.91
CA ILE A 101 12.28 -1.20 -28.00
C ILE A 101 11.44 -2.28 -27.28
N ILE A 102 11.01 -2.01 -26.04
CA ILE A 102 10.19 -2.99 -25.26
C ILE A 102 8.88 -3.28 -26.00
N ILE A 103 8.20 -2.26 -26.53
CA ILE A 103 6.96 -2.47 -27.30
C ILE A 103 7.23 -3.30 -28.56
N ALA A 104 8.33 -3.02 -29.28
CA ALA A 104 8.70 -3.79 -30.46
C ALA A 104 9.01 -5.26 -30.12
N GLU A 105 9.76 -5.51 -29.06
CA GLU A 105 10.04 -6.87 -28.57
C GLU A 105 8.75 -7.59 -28.17
N MET A 106 7.89 -6.95 -27.40
CA MET A 106 6.61 -7.53 -27.00
C MET A 106 5.71 -7.84 -28.20
N THR A 107 5.63 -6.95 -29.19
CA THR A 107 4.82 -7.18 -30.40
C THR A 107 5.40 -8.31 -31.27
N MET A 108 6.71 -8.47 -31.31
CA MET A 108 7.36 -9.58 -32.02
C MET A 108 7.12 -10.93 -31.32
N VAL A 109 7.24 -10.96 -29.99
CA VAL A 109 7.06 -12.19 -29.20
C VAL A 109 5.60 -12.58 -29.08
N LEU A 110 4.70 -11.63 -28.77
CA LEU A 110 3.27 -11.86 -28.60
C LEU A 110 2.48 -11.76 -29.90
N GLY A 111 3.20 -11.62 -31.05
CA GLY A 111 2.56 -11.50 -32.35
C GLY A 111 1.67 -12.71 -32.70
N HIS A 112 0.66 -12.47 -33.52
CA HIS A 112 -0.37 -13.45 -33.89
C HIS A 112 0.16 -14.77 -34.44
N GLU A 113 1.36 -14.77 -35.06
CA GLU A 113 1.99 -15.96 -35.61
C GLU A 113 2.54 -16.92 -34.55
N GLN A 114 2.94 -16.40 -33.39
CA GLN A 114 3.57 -17.20 -32.32
C GLN A 114 2.61 -17.50 -31.16
N PHE A 115 1.67 -16.60 -30.87
CA PHE A 115 0.71 -16.71 -29.77
C PHE A 115 -0.76 -16.67 -30.25
N GLY A 116 -1.01 -16.93 -31.55
CA GLY A 116 -2.35 -16.98 -32.08
C GLY A 116 -3.18 -18.15 -31.52
N LEU A 117 -4.50 -18.03 -31.54
CA LEU A 117 -5.46 -19.04 -31.09
C LEU A 117 -5.32 -20.39 -31.83
N ASN A 118 -4.60 -20.41 -32.97
CA ASN A 118 -4.28 -21.65 -33.71
C ASN A 118 -3.21 -22.49 -32.98
N ILE A 119 -2.34 -21.86 -32.20
CA ILE A 119 -1.25 -22.53 -31.45
C ILE A 119 -1.70 -22.75 -30.02
N TYR A 120 -2.35 -21.75 -29.42
CA TYR A 120 -2.89 -21.80 -28.07
C TYR A 120 -4.40 -21.60 -28.15
N PRO A 121 -5.19 -22.66 -28.19
CA PRO A 121 -6.65 -22.54 -28.16
C PRO A 121 -7.12 -21.81 -26.91
N ALA A 122 -8.21 -21.08 -27.03
CA ALA A 122 -8.81 -20.44 -25.87
C ALA A 122 -9.08 -21.49 -24.78
N PRO A 123 -8.79 -21.21 -23.51
CA PRO A 123 -9.11 -22.12 -22.42
C PRO A 123 -10.63 -22.41 -22.43
N GLU A 124 -10.99 -23.64 -22.11
CA GLU A 124 -12.39 -24.00 -21.92
C GLU A 124 -12.99 -23.16 -20.78
N ASN A 125 -14.22 -22.75 -20.94
CA ASN A 125 -14.91 -22.04 -19.86
C ASN A 125 -14.93 -22.92 -18.61
N ALA A 126 -14.62 -22.36 -17.47
CA ALA A 126 -14.67 -23.05 -16.21
C ALA A 126 -16.09 -23.60 -15.95
N SER A 127 -16.19 -24.77 -15.33
CA SER A 127 -17.47 -25.37 -14.94
C SER A 127 -18.20 -24.45 -13.95
N ALA A 128 -19.53 -24.59 -13.86
CA ALA A 128 -20.33 -23.79 -12.93
C ALA A 128 -19.92 -23.94 -11.46
N ASP A 129 -19.28 -25.07 -11.11
CA ASP A 129 -18.78 -25.37 -9.77
C ASP A 129 -17.31 -24.95 -9.57
N TYR A 130 -16.66 -24.34 -10.57
CA TYR A 130 -15.27 -23.89 -10.46
C TYR A 130 -15.15 -22.70 -9.50
N SER A 131 -14.28 -22.85 -8.52
CA SER A 131 -13.88 -21.75 -7.62
C SER A 131 -12.38 -21.51 -7.71
N ASN A 132 -11.99 -20.39 -8.29
CA ASN A 132 -10.59 -19.96 -8.39
C ASN A 132 -9.91 -19.95 -7.01
N ILE A 133 -10.60 -19.46 -5.98
CA ILE A 133 -10.08 -19.40 -4.61
C ILE A 133 -9.79 -20.79 -4.06
N THR A 134 -10.70 -21.75 -4.27
CA THR A 134 -10.53 -23.13 -3.76
C THR A 134 -9.37 -23.84 -4.44
N VAL A 135 -9.26 -23.74 -5.76
CA VAL A 135 -8.18 -24.38 -6.53
C VAL A 135 -6.82 -23.81 -6.11
N LEU A 136 -6.72 -22.49 -6.02
CA LEU A 136 -5.50 -21.81 -5.60
C LEU A 136 -5.13 -22.17 -4.15
N ALA A 137 -6.11 -22.21 -3.24
CA ALA A 137 -5.88 -22.57 -1.86
C ALA A 137 -5.37 -24.02 -1.72
N LEU A 138 -5.96 -24.97 -2.45
CA LEU A 138 -5.49 -26.35 -2.43
C LEU A 138 -4.03 -26.46 -2.84
N GLN A 139 -3.64 -25.83 -3.94
CA GLN A 139 -2.23 -25.84 -4.37
C GLN A 139 -1.30 -25.14 -3.37
N LEU A 140 -1.74 -24.02 -2.79
CA LEU A 140 -0.95 -23.24 -1.84
C LEU A 140 -0.67 -24.02 -0.54
N TYR A 141 -1.65 -24.78 -0.06
CA TYR A 141 -1.54 -25.55 1.19
C TYR A 141 -1.03 -26.98 1.00
N THR A 142 -0.77 -27.42 -0.23
CA THR A 142 -0.19 -28.73 -0.53
C THR A 142 1.17 -28.60 -1.19
N ASP A 143 1.20 -28.29 -2.49
CA ASP A 143 2.43 -28.29 -3.28
C ASP A 143 3.34 -27.10 -2.98
N TYR A 144 2.74 -25.96 -2.60
CA TYR A 144 3.45 -24.69 -2.34
C TYR A 144 3.45 -24.28 -0.87
N VAL A 145 3.29 -25.25 0.05
CA VAL A 145 3.25 -24.95 1.50
C VAL A 145 4.54 -24.27 1.99
N TYR A 146 5.69 -24.70 1.53
CA TYR A 146 6.98 -24.11 1.94
C TYR A 146 7.13 -22.64 1.54
N PRO A 147 6.92 -22.22 0.29
CA PRO A 147 6.88 -20.81 -0.07
C PRO A 147 5.81 -20.01 0.69
N PHE A 148 4.67 -20.62 0.98
CA PHE A 148 3.61 -19.99 1.75
C PHE A 148 4.03 -19.70 3.20
N GLU A 149 4.67 -20.65 3.87
CA GLU A 149 5.20 -20.45 5.22
C GLU A 149 6.31 -19.39 5.25
N LEU A 150 7.20 -19.37 4.24
CA LEU A 150 8.21 -18.32 4.14
C LEU A 150 7.58 -16.94 3.99
N ALA A 151 6.54 -16.82 3.18
CA ALA A 151 5.80 -15.55 3.04
C ALA A 151 5.17 -15.11 4.37
N ALA A 152 4.62 -16.04 5.15
CA ALA A 152 4.07 -15.75 6.46
C ALA A 152 5.14 -15.24 7.44
N VAL A 153 6.33 -15.85 7.45
CA VAL A 153 7.47 -15.38 8.27
C VAL A 153 7.93 -14.00 7.85
N LEU A 154 8.01 -13.71 6.54
CA LEU A 154 8.36 -12.39 6.03
C LEU A 154 7.34 -11.32 6.43
N LEU A 155 6.05 -11.62 6.37
CA LEU A 155 4.99 -10.73 6.84
C LEU A 155 5.10 -10.46 8.35
N LEU A 156 5.37 -11.48 9.14
CA LEU A 156 5.59 -11.34 10.59
C LEU A 156 6.76 -10.41 10.89
N ILE A 157 7.90 -10.63 10.22
CA ILE A 157 9.09 -9.78 10.37
C ILE A 157 8.77 -8.34 9.97
N ALA A 158 8.04 -8.13 8.88
CA ALA A 158 7.64 -6.80 8.43
C ALA A 158 6.77 -6.08 9.46
N ILE A 159 5.81 -6.78 10.08
CA ILE A 159 4.96 -6.22 11.14
C ILE A 159 5.80 -5.83 12.36
N ILE A 160 6.68 -6.72 12.82
CA ILE A 160 7.57 -6.44 13.97
C ILE A 160 8.47 -5.24 13.66
N ALA A 161 9.07 -5.20 12.47
CA ALA A 161 9.94 -4.10 12.06
C ALA A 161 9.18 -2.77 12.01
N ALA A 162 7.97 -2.74 11.46
CA ALA A 162 7.14 -1.55 11.40
C ALA A 162 6.80 -1.01 12.80
N ILE A 163 6.43 -1.90 13.73
CA ILE A 163 6.15 -1.52 15.12
C ILE A 163 7.42 -1.02 15.82
N ALA A 164 8.55 -1.72 15.64
CA ALA A 164 9.81 -1.34 16.27
C ALA A 164 10.33 0.02 15.80
N LEU A 165 10.14 0.36 14.51
CA LEU A 165 10.54 1.66 13.97
C LEU A 165 9.72 2.82 14.53
N VAL A 166 8.44 2.60 14.82
CA VAL A 166 7.55 3.63 15.37
C VAL A 166 7.68 3.72 16.89
N HIS A 167 8.09 2.62 17.53
CA HIS A 167 8.22 2.57 18.99
C HIS A 167 9.35 3.49 19.48
N ARG A 168 8.97 4.61 20.09
CA ARG A 168 9.92 5.48 20.82
C ARG A 168 9.77 5.18 22.31
N PRO A 169 10.83 4.68 22.98
CA PRO A 169 10.80 4.57 24.43
C PRO A 169 10.59 5.97 25.00
N GLU A 170 9.61 6.14 25.86
CA GLU A 170 9.31 7.40 26.53
C GLU A 170 10.49 7.76 27.45
N GLN A 171 11.41 8.58 26.94
CA GLN A 171 12.44 9.20 27.76
C GLN A 171 11.77 10.30 28.60
N ASN A 172 11.82 10.15 29.91
CA ASN A 172 11.47 11.18 30.88
C ASN A 172 9.98 11.33 31.29
N ARG A 173 9.11 10.36 31.09
CA ARG A 173 7.90 10.35 31.90
C ARG A 173 8.21 9.88 33.31
N LYS A 174 7.79 10.67 34.31
CA LYS A 174 7.76 10.20 35.71
C LYS A 174 6.85 8.97 35.77
N LYS A 175 7.45 7.78 35.66
CA LYS A 175 6.71 6.54 35.84
C LYS A 175 6.21 6.49 37.28
N GLN A 176 4.92 6.23 37.43
CA GLN A 176 4.39 5.96 38.77
C GLN A 176 4.93 4.62 39.24
N ASP A 177 5.59 4.60 40.37
CA ASP A 177 5.92 3.35 41.06
C ASP A 177 4.78 3.03 42.03
N ILE A 178 3.94 2.07 41.66
CA ILE A 178 2.77 1.70 42.43
C ILE A 178 3.17 1.16 43.81
N SER A 179 4.28 0.42 43.88
CA SER A 179 4.79 -0.13 45.12
C SER A 179 5.22 0.96 46.09
N GLU A 180 5.94 1.96 45.61
CA GLU A 180 6.35 3.12 46.40
C GLU A 180 5.15 3.97 46.83
N GLN A 181 4.17 4.17 45.95
CA GLN A 181 2.98 4.95 46.25
C GLN A 181 2.09 4.30 47.33
N VAL A 182 1.96 2.98 47.30
CA VAL A 182 1.14 2.24 48.27
C VAL A 182 1.86 2.09 49.62
N SER A 183 3.19 2.03 49.66
CA SER A 183 3.99 1.89 50.86
C SER A 183 4.24 3.21 51.62
N VAL A 184 3.89 4.34 51.02
CA VAL A 184 4.11 5.66 51.62
C VAL A 184 3.28 5.89 52.87
N SER A 185 3.94 6.19 53.98
CA SER A 185 3.32 6.59 55.24
C SER A 185 3.17 8.11 55.36
N ALA A 186 2.14 8.56 56.09
CA ALA A 186 1.95 9.99 56.33
C ALA A 186 3.16 10.67 57.00
N LYS A 187 3.94 9.93 57.76
CA LYS A 187 5.19 10.42 58.38
C LYS A 187 6.25 10.82 57.40
N ASP A 188 6.27 10.18 56.20
CA ASP A 188 7.30 10.41 55.18
C ASP A 188 6.98 11.58 54.25
N ARG A 189 5.72 12.01 54.21
CA ARG A 189 5.27 13.06 53.27
C ARG A 189 4.68 14.31 53.91
N VAL A 190 4.30 14.25 55.19
CA VAL A 190 3.64 15.36 55.85
C VAL A 190 4.57 15.92 56.93
N ARG A 191 4.96 17.16 56.78
CA ARG A 191 5.63 17.90 57.86
C ARG A 191 4.76 19.09 58.28
N ILE A 192 4.59 19.26 59.58
CA ILE A 192 3.89 20.39 60.14
C ILE A 192 4.80 21.61 60.03
N VAL A 193 4.35 22.63 59.30
CA VAL A 193 5.03 23.91 59.17
C VAL A 193 4.35 24.90 60.09
N SER A 194 5.10 25.42 61.06
CA SER A 194 4.62 26.51 61.90
C SER A 194 4.76 27.83 61.12
N ILE A 195 3.66 28.40 60.72
CA ILE A 195 3.64 29.71 60.04
C ILE A 195 3.44 30.74 61.16
N ALA A 196 4.42 31.65 61.33
CA ALA A 196 4.26 32.80 62.26
C ALA A 196 3.09 33.68 61.79
N LYS A 197 2.15 33.98 62.70
CA LYS A 197 1.05 34.86 62.42
C LYS A 197 1.59 36.26 62.07
N GLU A 198 1.35 36.74 60.90
CA GLU A 198 1.66 38.10 60.51
C GLU A 198 0.83 39.06 61.38
N ASN A 199 1.46 39.80 62.26
CA ASN A 199 0.80 40.86 63.03
C ASN A 199 0.39 41.99 62.08
N LYS A 200 -0.89 42.02 61.70
CA LYS A 200 -1.47 43.21 61.07
C LYS A 200 -1.41 44.31 62.07
N GLU A 201 -0.39 45.17 62.03
CA GLU A 201 -0.45 46.50 62.68
C GLU A 201 -1.59 47.29 62.03
N VAL A 202 -2.62 47.46 62.78
CA VAL A 202 -3.70 48.39 62.45
C VAL A 202 -3.12 49.81 62.59
N LYS A 203 -2.69 50.39 61.45
CA LYS A 203 -2.44 51.83 61.39
C LYS A 203 -3.75 52.56 61.61
N LYS A 204 -3.79 53.26 62.77
CA LYS A 204 -4.79 54.28 63.00
C LYS A 204 -4.53 55.51 62.14
#